data_de1f28434abf4d820c0afa82721e2dcf
#
_entry.id   de1f28434abf4d820c0afa82721e2dcf
#
_cell.length_a   1.000
_cell.length_b   1.000
_cell.length_c   1.000
_cell.angle_alpha   90.00
_cell.angle_beta   90.00
_cell.angle_gamma   90.00
#
_symmetry.space_group_name_H-M   'P 1'
#
loop_
_entity.id
_entity.type
_entity.pdbx_description
1 polymer ?
#
loop_
_entity_poly.entity_id
_entity_poly.type
_entity_poly.pdbx_seq_one_letter_code
_entity_poly.pdbx_strand_id
1 'polypeptide(L)'
;MAELTRDEVLDRFRRSEKLERVDLRGIDLSKAALPSAALARADLEGANLEGANLRGAVLKNSNLREAHLVGADLREGNLECADLEEANLERANLAGANLLRANLEGANLANATLAGARLGFAQLGMANLTGADLRDAILVHAELPEAHLGNVKAAGADLTGANLRGATLTGGDFSRAQLADAQLVEARAAGAKLGGAVLRKADLARADFSKADLGNADLRQAQLGATIFQGATLTGAKIAGVVGGGASLGDLQVAWVDASPEGNGSARVTDGEITALLSGSRPVAGSARERPAGDRRYFGRGDILRNATLEFMPGAKVEIDSVFENCSIVLGEGAAVVVGKSGVLADCQISGAGDITVHGQFFERERPGIVGARALLVTGHGALDASVQQAAMPTQFAFERGCRLRLKVMKASNGEPRTAAKGA
;
A
#
# COMPACT_ATOMS: atom_id res chain seq x y z
N MET A 1 10.85 33.33 0.76
CA MET A 1 12.29 33.23 0.41
C MET A 1 12.96 32.45 1.53
N ALA A 2 13.90 31.57 1.17
CA ALA A 2 14.59 30.75 2.17
C ALA A 2 15.22 31.61 3.29
N GLU A 3 15.17 31.11 4.53
CA GLU A 3 15.84 31.71 5.68
C GLU A 3 17.37 31.55 5.61
N LEU A 4 17.83 30.53 4.87
CA LEU A 4 19.24 30.17 4.72
C LEU A 4 19.67 30.23 3.27
N THR A 5 20.93 30.64 3.06
CA THR A 5 21.60 30.46 1.77
C THR A 5 22.06 29.02 1.57
N ARG A 6 22.37 28.65 0.32
CA ARG A 6 22.94 27.34 -0.02
C ARG A 6 24.17 27.00 0.83
N ASP A 7 25.11 27.97 0.97
CA ASP A 7 26.35 27.71 1.68
C ASP A 7 26.11 27.51 3.17
N GLU A 8 25.18 28.23 3.78
CA GLU A 8 24.76 28.03 5.16
C GLU A 8 24.12 26.66 5.38
N VAL A 9 23.27 26.20 4.48
CA VAL A 9 22.70 24.85 4.53
C VAL A 9 23.79 23.80 4.47
N LEU A 10 24.73 23.91 3.53
CA LEU A 10 25.83 22.96 3.37
C LEU A 10 26.78 22.97 4.57
N ASP A 11 27.03 24.14 5.15
CA ASP A 11 27.86 24.26 6.36
C ASP A 11 27.19 23.66 7.59
N ARG A 12 25.91 23.91 7.82
CA ARG A 12 25.12 23.23 8.86
C ARG A 12 25.16 21.74 8.70
N PHE A 13 24.95 21.27 7.48
CA PHE A 13 25.01 19.83 7.17
C PHE A 13 26.39 19.22 7.49
N ARG A 14 27.50 19.87 7.09
CA ARG A 14 28.88 19.43 7.41
C ARG A 14 29.15 19.35 8.91
N ARG A 15 28.54 20.24 9.71
CA ARG A 15 28.61 20.25 11.18
C ARG A 15 27.63 19.25 11.81
N SER A 16 26.93 18.45 11.03
CA SER A 16 25.89 17.53 11.50
C SER A 16 24.76 18.23 12.27
N GLU A 17 24.53 19.49 11.98
CA GLU A 17 23.40 20.24 12.53
C GLU A 17 22.11 19.83 11.83
N LYS A 18 21.01 19.84 12.58
CA LYS A 18 19.71 19.51 12.02
C LYS A 18 19.15 20.66 11.19
N LEU A 19 18.57 20.32 10.05
CA LEU A 19 17.84 21.23 9.16
C LEU A 19 16.32 21.03 9.32
N GLU A 20 15.89 20.58 10.50
CA GLU A 20 14.49 20.33 10.80
C GLU A 20 13.71 21.66 10.94
N ARG A 21 12.53 21.74 10.31
CA ARG A 21 11.60 22.89 10.36
C ARG A 21 12.18 24.19 9.82
N VAL A 22 13.21 24.15 9.01
CA VAL A 22 13.83 25.31 8.39
C VAL A 22 13.04 25.72 7.15
N ASP A 23 12.88 27.02 6.93
CA ASP A 23 12.33 27.56 5.68
C ASP A 23 13.44 27.59 4.61
N LEU A 24 13.29 26.70 3.62
CA LEU A 24 14.17 26.54 2.47
C LEU A 24 13.42 26.74 1.15
N ARG A 25 12.30 27.47 1.17
CA ARG A 25 11.48 27.69 -0.02
C ARG A 25 12.23 28.35 -1.15
N GLY A 26 12.17 27.74 -2.33
CA GLY A 26 12.83 28.24 -3.53
C GLY A 26 14.35 28.21 -3.49
N ILE A 27 14.96 27.56 -2.49
CA ILE A 27 16.43 27.48 -2.41
C ILE A 27 17.00 26.65 -3.57
N ASP A 28 18.16 27.03 -4.08
CA ASP A 28 18.91 26.22 -5.02
C ASP A 28 19.91 25.29 -4.30
N LEU A 29 19.55 24.02 -4.19
CA LEU A 29 20.38 22.93 -3.69
C LEU A 29 20.68 21.90 -4.80
N SER A 30 20.62 22.33 -6.06
CA SER A 30 20.93 21.45 -7.19
C SER A 30 22.31 20.82 -7.03
N LYS A 31 22.39 19.51 -7.29
CA LYS A 31 23.60 18.68 -7.16
C LYS A 31 24.26 18.73 -5.76
N ALA A 32 23.56 19.20 -4.74
CA ALA A 32 24.08 19.22 -3.38
C ALA A 32 24.25 17.79 -2.84
N ALA A 33 25.31 17.56 -2.08
CA ALA A 33 25.53 16.29 -1.38
C ALA A 33 25.00 16.40 0.06
N LEU A 34 23.81 15.88 0.28
CA LEU A 34 23.08 15.92 1.56
C LEU A 34 22.60 14.53 1.99
N PRO A 35 23.45 13.47 1.90
CA PRO A 35 23.02 12.11 2.28
C PRO A 35 22.68 12.07 3.78
N SER A 36 21.57 11.43 4.12
CA SER A 36 21.05 11.30 5.48
C SER A 36 20.74 12.64 6.17
N ALA A 37 20.56 13.72 5.43
CA ALA A 37 20.22 15.03 6.00
C ALA A 37 18.92 14.96 6.81
N ALA A 38 18.92 15.60 8.00
CA ALA A 38 17.76 15.69 8.85
C ALA A 38 16.92 16.92 8.45
N LEU A 39 16.01 16.72 7.50
CA LEU A 39 15.13 17.74 6.89
C LEU A 39 13.66 17.55 7.30
N ALA A 40 13.41 16.85 8.40
CA ALA A 40 12.03 16.61 8.82
C ALA A 40 11.28 17.93 9.07
N ARG A 41 10.09 18.05 8.49
CA ARG A 41 9.24 19.24 8.57
C ARG A 41 9.89 20.52 7.99
N ALA A 42 10.97 20.41 7.22
CA ALA A 42 11.51 21.55 6.49
C ALA A 42 10.53 21.98 5.40
N ASP A 43 10.51 23.27 5.10
CA ASP A 43 9.74 23.82 4.00
C ASP A 43 10.68 23.99 2.80
N LEU A 44 10.52 23.14 1.80
CA LEU A 44 11.30 23.05 0.56
C LEU A 44 10.42 23.37 -0.66
N GLU A 45 9.30 24.07 -0.46
CA GLU A 45 8.38 24.44 -1.55
C GLU A 45 9.14 25.17 -2.66
N GLY A 46 8.98 24.69 -3.90
CA GLY A 46 9.65 25.23 -5.08
C GLY A 46 11.18 25.15 -5.05
N ALA A 47 11.78 24.41 -4.10
CA ALA A 47 13.24 24.28 -4.02
C ALA A 47 13.80 23.53 -5.24
N ASN A 48 14.97 23.97 -5.72
CA ASN A 48 15.70 23.27 -6.75
C ASN A 48 16.65 22.24 -6.14
N LEU A 49 16.29 20.97 -6.28
CA LEU A 49 17.01 19.79 -5.80
C LEU A 49 17.47 18.90 -6.96
N GLU A 50 17.55 19.44 -8.19
CA GLU A 50 17.97 18.69 -9.37
C GLU A 50 19.30 17.99 -9.16
N GLY A 51 19.34 16.67 -9.35
CA GLY A 51 20.54 15.85 -9.18
C GLY A 51 21.12 15.84 -7.78
N ALA A 52 20.41 16.33 -6.77
CA ALA A 52 20.89 16.31 -5.38
C ALA A 52 21.00 14.91 -4.83
N ASN A 53 22.02 14.64 -4.04
CA ASN A 53 22.14 13.38 -3.29
C ASN A 53 21.46 13.54 -1.91
N LEU A 54 20.27 12.99 -1.81
CA LEU A 54 19.43 12.96 -0.59
C LEU A 54 19.24 11.51 -0.09
N ARG A 55 20.17 10.60 -0.46
CA ARG A 55 20.07 9.20 -0.04
C ARG A 55 19.97 9.08 1.48
N GLY A 56 18.94 8.36 1.97
CA GLY A 56 18.69 8.17 3.39
C GLY A 56 18.23 9.43 4.11
N ALA A 57 17.98 10.55 3.42
CA ALA A 57 17.52 11.79 4.07
C ALA A 57 16.19 11.60 4.78
N VAL A 58 15.99 12.29 5.89
CA VAL A 58 14.77 12.28 6.69
C VAL A 58 13.94 13.52 6.31
N LEU A 59 13.01 13.32 5.38
CA LEU A 59 12.08 14.32 4.85
C LEU A 59 10.65 14.13 5.38
N LYS A 60 10.50 13.44 6.50
CA LYS A 60 9.18 13.18 7.10
C LYS A 60 8.43 14.48 7.39
N ASN A 61 7.16 14.54 6.92
CA ASN A 61 6.28 15.71 7.05
C ASN A 61 6.87 17.02 6.46
N SER A 62 7.85 16.95 5.56
CA SER A 62 8.36 18.15 4.87
C SER A 62 7.40 18.62 3.78
N ASN A 63 7.45 19.90 3.47
CA ASN A 63 6.79 20.48 2.33
C ASN A 63 7.78 20.51 1.15
N LEU A 64 7.47 19.76 0.09
CA LEU A 64 8.23 19.65 -1.17
C LEU A 64 7.32 19.98 -2.36
N ARG A 65 6.24 20.73 -2.13
CA ARG A 65 5.32 21.13 -3.20
C ARG A 65 6.10 21.85 -4.29
N GLU A 66 5.79 21.51 -5.55
CA GLU A 66 6.42 22.12 -6.72
C GLU A 66 7.97 22.05 -6.74
N ALA A 67 8.59 21.25 -5.87
CA ALA A 67 10.04 21.12 -5.83
C ALA A 67 10.59 20.44 -7.10
N HIS A 68 11.76 20.91 -7.56
CA HIS A 68 12.46 20.34 -8.71
C HIS A 68 13.45 19.27 -8.27
N LEU A 69 13.07 17.99 -8.38
CA LEU A 69 13.84 16.82 -7.93
C LEU A 69 14.32 15.94 -9.11
N VAL A 70 14.41 16.51 -10.32
CA VAL A 70 14.82 15.77 -11.51
C VAL A 70 16.15 15.07 -11.29
N GLY A 71 16.19 13.74 -11.45
CA GLY A 71 17.38 12.92 -11.27
C GLY A 71 17.96 12.90 -9.85
N ALA A 72 17.25 13.41 -8.84
CA ALA A 72 17.70 13.36 -7.44
C ALA A 72 17.83 11.92 -6.93
N ASP A 73 18.79 11.67 -6.06
CA ASP A 73 18.97 10.39 -5.36
C ASP A 73 18.28 10.44 -3.98
N LEU A 74 17.12 9.85 -3.90
CA LEU A 74 16.28 9.75 -2.70
C LEU A 74 16.22 8.31 -2.15
N ARG A 75 17.13 7.44 -2.57
CA ARG A 75 17.14 6.03 -2.14
C ARG A 75 17.12 5.91 -0.62
N GLU A 76 16.30 4.99 -0.13
CA GLU A 76 16.18 4.72 1.32
C GLU A 76 15.74 5.95 2.14
N GLY A 77 15.35 7.05 1.49
CA GLY A 77 14.87 8.27 2.13
C GLY A 77 13.56 8.04 2.88
N ASN A 78 13.35 8.80 3.94
CA ASN A 78 12.08 8.80 4.68
C ASN A 78 11.26 10.03 4.33
N LEU A 79 10.32 9.87 3.41
CA LEU A 79 9.36 10.89 2.96
C LEU A 79 7.95 10.62 3.51
N GLU A 80 7.84 9.91 4.63
CA GLU A 80 6.54 9.62 5.25
C GLU A 80 5.75 10.91 5.51
N CYS A 81 4.52 10.99 5.01
CA CYS A 81 3.65 12.16 5.08
C CYS A 81 4.29 13.45 4.50
N ALA A 82 5.29 13.36 3.64
CA ALA A 82 5.80 14.52 2.92
C ALA A 82 4.77 15.01 1.89
N ASP A 83 4.72 16.30 1.68
CA ASP A 83 3.91 16.92 0.62
C ASP A 83 4.81 17.15 -0.60
N LEU A 84 4.53 16.41 -1.67
CA LEU A 84 5.22 16.44 -2.98
C LEU A 84 4.24 16.81 -4.10
N GLU A 85 3.12 17.46 -3.75
CA GLU A 85 2.12 17.86 -4.74
C GLU A 85 2.78 18.69 -5.84
N GLU A 86 2.50 18.33 -7.10
CA GLU A 86 3.06 18.96 -8.30
C GLU A 86 4.61 18.95 -8.38
N ALA A 87 5.31 18.21 -7.50
CA ALA A 87 6.77 18.12 -7.56
C ALA A 87 7.25 17.40 -8.82
N ASN A 88 8.39 17.82 -9.37
CA ASN A 88 9.02 17.18 -10.50
C ASN A 88 10.11 16.19 -10.07
N LEU A 89 9.77 14.91 -10.07
CA LEU A 89 10.62 13.77 -9.71
C LEU A 89 11.06 12.96 -10.96
N GLU A 90 11.03 13.57 -12.15
CA GLU A 90 11.42 12.87 -13.37
C GLU A 90 12.81 12.24 -13.21
N ARG A 91 12.93 10.94 -13.51
CA ARG A 91 14.18 10.16 -13.38
C ARG A 91 14.78 10.15 -11.97
N ALA A 92 14.09 10.60 -10.96
CA ALA A 92 14.58 10.50 -9.57
C ALA A 92 14.69 9.04 -9.13
N ASN A 93 15.62 8.76 -8.23
CA ASN A 93 15.82 7.45 -7.68
C ASN A 93 15.26 7.37 -6.24
N LEU A 94 14.10 6.75 -6.08
CA LEU A 94 13.40 6.55 -4.82
C LEU A 94 13.41 5.06 -4.40
N ALA A 95 14.35 4.25 -4.90
CA ALA A 95 14.38 2.83 -4.57
C ALA A 95 14.46 2.61 -3.06
N GLY A 96 13.54 1.80 -2.52
CA GLY A 96 13.43 1.53 -1.10
C GLY A 96 13.01 2.72 -0.23
N ALA A 97 12.63 3.86 -0.80
CA ALA A 97 12.19 5.02 -0.05
C ALA A 97 10.84 4.75 0.67
N ASN A 98 10.64 5.40 1.81
CA ASN A 98 9.39 5.39 2.54
C ASN A 98 8.56 6.63 2.20
N LEU A 99 7.54 6.45 1.37
CA LEU A 99 6.56 7.44 0.95
C LEU A 99 5.17 7.16 1.56
N LEU A 100 5.13 6.46 2.70
CA LEU A 100 3.87 6.14 3.35
C LEU A 100 3.06 7.43 3.59
N ARG A 101 1.83 7.48 3.06
CA ARG A 101 0.92 8.63 3.17
C ARG A 101 1.48 9.94 2.59
N ALA A 102 2.49 9.88 1.74
CA ALA A 102 2.95 11.09 1.05
C ALA A 102 1.88 11.60 0.09
N ASN A 103 1.80 12.91 -0.06
CA ASN A 103 1.01 13.54 -1.10
C ASN A 103 1.88 13.71 -2.35
N LEU A 104 1.52 13.05 -3.42
CA LEU A 104 2.16 13.09 -4.74
C LEU A 104 1.13 13.47 -5.82
N GLU A 105 0.05 14.14 -5.43
CA GLU A 105 -0.99 14.55 -6.39
C GLU A 105 -0.39 15.44 -7.47
N GLY A 106 -0.67 15.10 -8.75
CA GLY A 106 -0.11 15.81 -9.90
C GLY A 106 1.41 15.71 -10.08
N ALA A 107 2.14 15.01 -9.22
CA ALA A 107 3.60 14.92 -9.32
C ALA A 107 4.07 14.23 -10.60
N ASN A 108 5.20 14.68 -11.15
CA ASN A 108 5.85 14.05 -12.28
C ASN A 108 6.91 13.04 -11.83
N LEU A 109 6.60 11.76 -11.92
CA LEU A 109 7.47 10.62 -11.61
C LEU A 109 7.88 9.86 -12.89
N ALA A 110 7.81 10.50 -14.06
CA ALA A 110 8.14 9.84 -15.32
C ALA A 110 9.57 9.26 -15.28
N ASN A 111 9.68 7.97 -15.62
CA ASN A 111 10.94 7.22 -15.59
C ASN A 111 11.65 7.18 -14.23
N ALA A 112 10.99 7.53 -13.13
CA ALA A 112 11.55 7.42 -11.78
C ALA A 112 11.73 5.95 -11.38
N THR A 113 12.69 5.69 -10.49
CA THR A 113 12.90 4.36 -9.90
C THR A 113 12.32 4.32 -8.51
N LEU A 114 11.25 3.53 -8.32
CA LEU A 114 10.57 3.32 -7.05
C LEU A 114 10.59 1.83 -6.65
N ALA A 115 11.54 1.06 -7.17
CA ALA A 115 11.62 -0.36 -6.87
C ALA A 115 11.72 -0.61 -5.36
N GLY A 116 10.82 -1.43 -4.82
CA GLY A 116 10.73 -1.71 -3.39
C GLY A 116 10.33 -0.52 -2.51
N ALA A 117 9.93 0.61 -3.09
CA ALA A 117 9.45 1.77 -2.32
C ALA A 117 8.11 1.47 -1.63
N ARG A 118 7.83 2.19 -0.56
CA ARG A 118 6.64 2.03 0.28
C ARG A 118 5.73 3.24 0.10
N LEU A 119 4.66 3.07 -0.68
CA LEU A 119 3.69 4.10 -1.03
C LEU A 119 2.29 3.79 -0.46
N GLY A 120 2.21 2.99 0.59
CA GLY A 120 0.90 2.67 1.19
C GLY A 120 0.14 3.95 1.57
N PHE A 121 -1.14 4.04 1.16
CA PHE A 121 -2.00 5.21 1.39
C PHE A 121 -1.46 6.54 0.82
N ALA A 122 -0.48 6.51 -0.07
CA ALA A 122 -0.01 7.72 -0.75
C ALA A 122 -1.09 8.24 -1.71
N GLN A 123 -1.16 9.56 -1.86
CA GLN A 123 -2.04 10.24 -2.81
C GLN A 123 -1.24 10.47 -4.10
N LEU A 124 -1.66 9.83 -5.18
CA LEU A 124 -1.01 9.87 -6.50
C LEU A 124 -2.04 10.23 -7.60
N GLY A 125 -3.13 10.88 -7.22
CA GLY A 125 -4.13 11.31 -8.18
C GLY A 125 -3.46 12.14 -9.29
N MET A 126 -3.80 11.85 -10.56
CA MET A 126 -3.25 12.54 -11.74
C MET A 126 -1.72 12.53 -11.86
N ALA A 127 -0.99 11.82 -10.99
CA ALA A 127 0.47 11.73 -11.06
C ALA A 127 0.93 11.05 -12.36
N ASN A 128 2.05 11.51 -12.91
CA ASN A 128 2.67 10.91 -14.09
C ASN A 128 3.74 9.90 -13.68
N LEU A 129 3.44 8.61 -13.77
CA LEU A 129 4.34 7.48 -13.51
C LEU A 129 4.74 6.78 -14.82
N THR A 130 4.62 7.44 -15.97
CA THR A 130 4.94 6.83 -17.28
C THR A 130 6.36 6.30 -17.29
N GLY A 131 6.53 5.00 -17.59
CA GLY A 131 7.83 4.34 -17.64
C GLY A 131 8.52 4.15 -16.29
N ALA A 132 7.92 4.53 -15.18
CA ALA A 132 8.51 4.36 -13.84
C ALA A 132 8.75 2.89 -13.50
N ASP A 133 9.71 2.63 -12.63
CA ASP A 133 10.01 1.30 -12.10
C ASP A 133 9.42 1.15 -10.69
N LEU A 134 8.30 0.45 -10.60
CA LEU A 134 7.56 0.12 -9.38
C LEU A 134 7.71 -1.36 -9.00
N ARG A 135 8.70 -2.07 -9.50
CA ARG A 135 8.87 -3.51 -9.19
C ARG A 135 8.96 -3.72 -7.68
N ASP A 136 8.16 -4.67 -7.18
CA ASP A 136 8.09 -5.01 -5.76
C ASP A 136 7.74 -3.82 -4.83
N ALA A 137 7.26 -2.71 -5.38
CA ALA A 137 6.79 -1.57 -4.58
C ALA A 137 5.49 -1.90 -3.85
N ILE A 138 5.27 -1.26 -2.69
CA ILE A 138 4.10 -1.47 -1.84
C ILE A 138 3.18 -0.25 -1.95
N LEU A 139 2.10 -0.37 -2.71
CA LEU A 139 1.09 0.67 -2.96
C LEU A 139 -0.27 0.31 -2.33
N VAL A 140 -0.25 -0.43 -1.26
CA VAL A 140 -1.49 -0.88 -0.60
C VAL A 140 -2.35 0.31 -0.20
N HIS A 141 -3.62 0.32 -0.68
CA HIS A 141 -4.57 1.44 -0.52
C HIS A 141 -4.05 2.80 -1.02
N ALA A 142 -3.10 2.81 -1.95
CA ALA A 142 -2.70 4.06 -2.57
C ALA A 142 -3.84 4.61 -3.45
N GLU A 143 -3.96 5.94 -3.48
CA GLU A 143 -4.93 6.65 -4.31
C GLU A 143 -4.26 7.10 -5.62
N LEU A 144 -4.61 6.45 -6.73
CA LEU A 144 -4.07 6.73 -8.07
C LEU A 144 -5.19 7.07 -9.09
N PRO A 145 -6.27 7.79 -8.71
CA PRO A 145 -7.30 8.10 -9.69
C PRO A 145 -6.71 8.93 -10.82
N GLU A 146 -7.04 8.56 -12.06
CA GLU A 146 -6.58 9.23 -13.28
C GLU A 146 -5.05 9.30 -13.47
N ALA A 147 -4.28 8.57 -12.67
CA ALA A 147 -2.82 8.54 -12.79
C ALA A 147 -2.36 7.92 -14.12
N HIS A 148 -1.20 8.38 -14.62
CA HIS A 148 -0.59 7.91 -15.84
C HIS A 148 0.50 6.86 -15.55
N LEU A 149 0.16 5.57 -15.70
CA LEU A 149 1.07 4.43 -15.51
C LEU A 149 1.43 3.75 -16.84
N GLY A 150 1.40 4.47 -17.94
CA GLY A 150 1.77 3.92 -19.26
C GLY A 150 3.19 3.34 -19.26
N ASN A 151 3.36 2.11 -19.76
CA ASN A 151 4.64 1.42 -19.83
C ASN A 151 5.38 1.28 -18.48
N VAL A 152 4.68 1.39 -17.36
CA VAL A 152 5.24 1.20 -16.01
C VAL A 152 5.77 -0.23 -15.84
N LYS A 153 6.82 -0.39 -15.05
CA LYS A 153 7.35 -1.69 -14.63
C LYS A 153 6.87 -1.94 -13.20
N ALA A 154 5.77 -2.66 -13.04
CA ALA A 154 5.13 -2.93 -11.75
C ALA A 154 5.02 -4.43 -11.45
N ALA A 155 5.92 -5.24 -12.03
CA ALA A 155 5.92 -6.67 -11.78
C ALA A 155 6.14 -6.96 -10.29
N GLY A 156 5.27 -7.78 -9.69
CA GLY A 156 5.29 -8.13 -8.28
C GLY A 156 4.89 -7.00 -7.32
N ALA A 157 4.50 -5.82 -7.81
CA ALA A 157 4.04 -4.73 -6.96
C ALA A 157 2.76 -5.11 -6.19
N ASP A 158 2.60 -4.56 -4.99
CA ASP A 158 1.43 -4.74 -4.16
C ASP A 158 0.53 -3.50 -4.24
N LEU A 159 -0.53 -3.60 -5.04
CA LEU A 159 -1.58 -2.59 -5.25
C LEU A 159 -2.89 -3.02 -4.60
N THR A 160 -2.83 -3.87 -3.57
CA THR A 160 -4.02 -4.36 -2.89
C THR A 160 -4.87 -3.20 -2.37
N GLY A 161 -6.14 -3.18 -2.75
CA GLY A 161 -7.09 -2.12 -2.39
C GLY A 161 -6.78 -0.74 -2.96
N ALA A 162 -5.83 -0.62 -3.90
CA ALA A 162 -5.50 0.68 -4.51
C ALA A 162 -6.66 1.19 -5.37
N ASN A 163 -6.84 2.50 -5.39
CA ASN A 163 -7.78 3.18 -6.27
C ASN A 163 -7.09 3.59 -7.57
N LEU A 164 -7.40 2.88 -8.64
CA LEU A 164 -6.88 3.09 -10.00
C LEU A 164 -7.99 3.56 -10.96
N ARG A 165 -9.05 4.16 -10.42
CA ARG A 165 -10.18 4.61 -11.23
C ARG A 165 -9.72 5.58 -12.32
N GLY A 166 -10.08 5.30 -13.59
CA GLY A 166 -9.70 6.11 -14.74
C GLY A 166 -8.20 6.12 -15.06
N ALA A 167 -7.37 5.42 -14.31
CA ALA A 167 -5.93 5.40 -14.52
C ALA A 167 -5.55 4.79 -15.88
N THR A 168 -4.43 5.25 -16.45
CA THR A 168 -3.88 4.73 -17.71
C THR A 168 -2.74 3.76 -17.42
N LEU A 169 -2.97 2.47 -17.68
CA LEU A 169 -2.02 1.37 -17.48
C LEU A 169 -1.49 0.80 -18.80
N THR A 170 -1.75 1.45 -19.91
CA THR A 170 -1.47 0.95 -21.26
C THR A 170 -0.03 0.49 -21.41
N GLY A 171 0.17 -0.76 -21.86
CA GLY A 171 1.49 -1.35 -22.07
C GLY A 171 2.30 -1.61 -20.80
N GLY A 172 1.76 -1.32 -19.61
CA GLY A 172 2.43 -1.54 -18.33
C GLY A 172 2.63 -3.02 -18.01
N ASP A 173 3.70 -3.34 -17.28
CA ASP A 173 3.98 -4.68 -16.81
C ASP A 173 3.57 -4.83 -15.33
N PHE A 174 2.42 -5.44 -15.11
CA PHE A 174 1.84 -5.79 -13.81
C PHE A 174 1.90 -7.30 -13.57
N SER A 175 2.81 -8.02 -14.22
CA SER A 175 2.93 -9.46 -14.07
C SER A 175 3.12 -9.82 -12.59
N ARG A 176 2.28 -10.75 -12.09
CA ARG A 176 2.27 -11.19 -10.69
C ARG A 176 2.00 -10.09 -9.66
N ALA A 177 1.55 -8.91 -10.08
CA ALA A 177 1.15 -7.86 -9.15
C ALA A 177 -0.07 -8.30 -8.31
N GLN A 178 -0.16 -7.76 -7.09
CA GLN A 178 -1.30 -7.94 -6.21
C GLN A 178 -2.26 -6.77 -6.41
N LEU A 179 -3.42 -7.03 -6.96
CA LEU A 179 -4.48 -6.06 -7.27
C LEU A 179 -5.81 -6.51 -6.62
N ALA A 180 -5.72 -7.33 -5.56
CA ALA A 180 -6.93 -7.76 -4.87
C ALA A 180 -7.67 -6.56 -4.28
N ASP A 181 -9.00 -6.55 -4.41
CA ASP A 181 -9.89 -5.46 -3.99
C ASP A 181 -9.56 -4.07 -4.61
N ALA A 182 -8.70 -4.00 -5.62
CA ALA A 182 -8.37 -2.74 -6.29
C ALA A 182 -9.56 -2.21 -7.10
N GLN A 183 -9.67 -0.90 -7.20
CA GLN A 183 -10.70 -0.21 -7.99
C GLN A 183 -10.08 0.21 -9.33
N LEU A 184 -10.43 -0.51 -10.40
CA LEU A 184 -9.97 -0.24 -11.78
C LEU A 184 -11.13 0.24 -12.68
N VAL A 185 -12.18 0.82 -12.08
CA VAL A 185 -13.33 1.32 -12.84
C VAL A 185 -12.85 2.34 -13.88
N GLU A 186 -13.22 2.09 -15.15
CA GLU A 186 -12.82 2.96 -16.27
C GLU A 186 -11.31 3.03 -16.55
N ALA A 187 -10.51 2.16 -15.96
CA ALA A 187 -9.08 2.12 -16.20
C ALA A 187 -8.75 1.72 -17.64
N ARG A 188 -7.69 2.28 -18.21
CA ARG A 188 -7.20 2.01 -19.56
C ARG A 188 -5.97 1.12 -19.50
N ALA A 189 -6.16 -0.19 -19.64
CA ALA A 189 -5.13 -1.21 -19.52
C ALA A 189 -4.85 -1.95 -20.84
N ALA A 190 -5.09 -1.30 -21.97
CA ALA A 190 -4.88 -1.90 -23.27
C ALA A 190 -3.42 -2.35 -23.45
N GLY A 191 -3.21 -3.63 -23.83
CA GLY A 191 -1.90 -4.24 -24.00
C GLY A 191 -1.09 -4.39 -22.72
N ALA A 192 -1.65 -4.19 -21.55
CA ALA A 192 -0.96 -4.40 -20.28
C ALA A 192 -0.66 -5.89 -20.04
N LYS A 193 0.46 -6.17 -19.37
CA LYS A 193 0.84 -7.53 -18.95
C LYS A 193 0.39 -7.75 -17.51
N LEU A 194 -0.56 -8.66 -17.33
CA LEU A 194 -1.12 -9.03 -16.03
C LEU A 194 -0.99 -10.54 -15.79
N GLY A 195 -0.05 -11.19 -16.48
CA GLY A 195 0.16 -12.63 -16.34
C GLY A 195 0.41 -13.04 -14.89
N GLY A 196 -0.47 -13.90 -14.34
CA GLY A 196 -0.41 -14.34 -12.95
C GLY A 196 -0.72 -13.26 -11.91
N ALA A 197 -1.24 -12.10 -12.30
CA ALA A 197 -1.67 -11.07 -11.36
C ALA A 197 -2.88 -11.54 -10.53
N VAL A 198 -2.99 -11.01 -9.30
CA VAL A 198 -4.11 -11.32 -8.39
C VAL A 198 -5.09 -10.15 -8.40
N LEU A 199 -6.23 -10.32 -9.08
CA LEU A 199 -7.32 -9.35 -9.24
C LEU A 199 -8.59 -9.80 -8.49
N ARG A 200 -8.43 -10.57 -7.43
CA ARG A 200 -9.58 -11.07 -6.65
C ARG A 200 -10.39 -9.91 -6.09
N LYS A 201 -11.72 -9.97 -6.31
CA LYS A 201 -12.68 -8.93 -5.87
C LYS A 201 -12.40 -7.54 -6.44
N ALA A 202 -11.47 -7.39 -7.38
CA ALA A 202 -11.21 -6.10 -8.02
C ALA A 202 -12.45 -5.63 -8.80
N ASP A 203 -12.68 -4.33 -8.82
CA ASP A 203 -13.71 -3.71 -9.63
C ASP A 203 -13.11 -3.24 -10.96
N LEU A 204 -13.42 -3.98 -12.02
CA LEU A 204 -12.97 -3.74 -13.40
C LEU A 204 -14.08 -3.12 -14.27
N ALA A 205 -15.16 -2.65 -13.66
CA ALA A 205 -16.30 -2.16 -14.43
C ALA A 205 -15.89 -1.06 -15.43
N ARG A 206 -16.28 -1.24 -16.70
CA ARG A 206 -15.95 -0.35 -17.83
C ARG A 206 -14.44 -0.17 -18.12
N ALA A 207 -13.56 -0.98 -17.52
CA ALA A 207 -12.14 -0.94 -17.82
C ALA A 207 -11.83 -1.53 -19.21
N ASP A 208 -10.83 -0.99 -19.88
CA ASP A 208 -10.35 -1.46 -21.17
C ASP A 208 -9.08 -2.30 -21.03
N PHE A 209 -9.23 -3.62 -21.12
CA PHE A 209 -8.17 -4.62 -21.16
C PHE A 209 -7.94 -5.17 -22.57
N SER A 210 -8.26 -4.40 -23.61
CA SER A 210 -8.05 -4.83 -25.00
C SER A 210 -6.59 -5.26 -25.22
N LYS A 211 -6.41 -6.46 -25.79
CA LYS A 211 -5.08 -7.05 -26.07
C LYS A 211 -4.19 -7.24 -24.81
N ALA A 212 -4.73 -7.15 -23.61
CA ALA A 212 -3.98 -7.41 -22.38
C ALA A 212 -3.68 -8.89 -22.20
N ASP A 213 -2.54 -9.20 -21.58
CA ASP A 213 -2.20 -10.56 -21.17
C ASP A 213 -2.63 -10.78 -19.72
N LEU A 214 -3.70 -11.56 -19.54
CA LEU A 214 -4.26 -11.99 -18.26
C LEU A 214 -4.04 -13.52 -18.05
N GLY A 215 -3.08 -14.11 -18.73
CA GLY A 215 -2.77 -15.53 -18.59
C GLY A 215 -2.49 -15.92 -17.13
N ASN A 216 -3.20 -16.92 -16.63
CA ASN A 216 -3.15 -17.39 -15.24
C ASN A 216 -3.48 -16.32 -14.17
N ALA A 217 -4.06 -15.19 -14.53
CA ALA A 217 -4.51 -14.18 -13.58
C ALA A 217 -5.64 -14.71 -12.68
N ASP A 218 -5.70 -14.24 -11.45
CA ASP A 218 -6.75 -14.59 -10.50
C ASP A 218 -7.82 -13.50 -10.46
N LEU A 219 -8.90 -13.69 -11.23
CA LEU A 219 -10.05 -12.78 -11.34
C LEU A 219 -11.23 -13.24 -10.45
N ARG A 220 -11.03 -14.15 -9.51
CA ARG A 220 -12.13 -14.68 -8.70
C ARG A 220 -12.86 -13.55 -7.97
N GLN A 221 -14.19 -13.57 -8.08
CA GLN A 221 -15.10 -12.58 -7.49
C GLN A 221 -14.88 -11.13 -8.01
N ALA A 222 -14.13 -10.94 -9.11
CA ALA A 222 -13.98 -9.62 -9.72
C ALA A 222 -15.32 -9.15 -10.35
N GLN A 223 -15.51 -7.83 -10.37
CA GLN A 223 -16.64 -7.20 -11.04
C GLN A 223 -16.25 -6.81 -12.46
N LEU A 224 -16.95 -7.35 -13.46
CA LEU A 224 -16.61 -7.23 -14.88
C LEU A 224 -17.66 -6.45 -15.68
N GLY A 225 -18.47 -5.61 -15.03
CA GLY A 225 -19.55 -4.88 -15.69
C GLY A 225 -19.05 -4.02 -16.86
N ALA A 226 -19.44 -4.40 -18.10
CA ALA A 226 -19.01 -3.71 -19.33
C ALA A 226 -17.48 -3.63 -19.55
N THR A 227 -16.69 -4.50 -18.94
CA THR A 227 -15.25 -4.60 -19.18
C THR A 227 -14.95 -5.00 -20.62
N ILE A 228 -13.93 -4.43 -21.23
CA ILE A 228 -13.50 -4.74 -22.60
C ILE A 228 -12.30 -5.68 -22.55
N PHE A 229 -12.46 -6.93 -23.07
CA PHE A 229 -11.39 -7.93 -23.20
C PHE A 229 -11.09 -8.26 -24.68
N GLN A 230 -11.40 -7.35 -25.59
CA GLN A 230 -11.18 -7.59 -27.02
C GLN A 230 -9.71 -7.93 -27.32
N GLY A 231 -9.46 -9.12 -27.90
CA GLY A 231 -8.12 -9.61 -28.18
C GLY A 231 -7.25 -9.91 -26.97
N ALA A 232 -7.80 -9.90 -25.75
CA ALA A 232 -7.05 -10.24 -24.55
C ALA A 232 -6.77 -11.75 -24.47
N THR A 233 -5.72 -12.11 -23.72
CA THR A 233 -5.39 -13.51 -23.40
C THR A 233 -5.85 -13.85 -21.98
N LEU A 234 -6.70 -14.88 -21.81
CA LEU A 234 -7.19 -15.33 -20.51
C LEU A 234 -6.88 -16.81 -20.22
N THR A 235 -6.02 -17.45 -21.00
CA THR A 235 -5.72 -18.87 -20.80
C THR A 235 -5.19 -19.12 -19.38
N GLY A 236 -5.86 -20.04 -18.66
CA GLY A 236 -5.52 -20.39 -17.28
C GLY A 236 -6.02 -19.40 -16.24
N ALA A 237 -6.70 -18.32 -16.61
CA ALA A 237 -7.25 -17.37 -15.66
C ALA A 237 -8.28 -18.03 -14.73
N LYS A 238 -8.30 -17.62 -13.46
CA LYS A 238 -9.24 -18.10 -12.44
C LYS A 238 -10.40 -17.13 -12.36
N ILE A 239 -11.63 -17.60 -12.66
CA ILE A 239 -12.81 -16.74 -12.85
C ILE A 239 -13.99 -17.10 -11.94
N ALA A 240 -13.80 -17.96 -10.94
CA ALA A 240 -14.90 -18.35 -10.06
C ALA A 240 -15.54 -17.13 -9.37
N GLY A 241 -16.86 -17.06 -9.44
CA GLY A 241 -17.63 -16.00 -8.78
C GLY A 241 -17.48 -14.61 -9.37
N VAL A 242 -16.96 -14.44 -10.60
CA VAL A 242 -16.99 -13.14 -11.30
C VAL A 242 -18.41 -12.62 -11.40
N VAL A 243 -18.59 -11.32 -11.27
CA VAL A 243 -19.89 -10.65 -11.23
C VAL A 243 -19.95 -9.57 -12.30
N GLY A 244 -21.11 -9.39 -12.88
CA GLY A 244 -21.37 -8.35 -13.87
C GLY A 244 -21.51 -8.91 -15.29
N GLY A 245 -22.35 -8.23 -16.09
CA GLY A 245 -22.64 -8.57 -17.47
C GLY A 245 -22.17 -7.51 -18.45
N GLY A 246 -22.21 -7.85 -19.73
CA GLY A 246 -21.89 -6.91 -20.81
C GLY A 246 -20.40 -6.75 -21.10
N ALA A 247 -19.56 -7.66 -20.60
CA ALA A 247 -18.15 -7.68 -21.02
C ALA A 247 -18.03 -7.91 -22.54
N SER A 248 -17.16 -7.12 -23.20
CA SER A 248 -16.85 -7.28 -24.62
C SER A 248 -15.71 -8.27 -24.80
N LEU A 249 -15.97 -9.39 -25.50
CA LEU A 249 -15.09 -10.54 -25.61
C LEU A 249 -14.60 -10.80 -27.05
N GLY A 250 -14.68 -9.80 -27.94
CA GLY A 250 -14.26 -9.95 -29.34
C GLY A 250 -12.81 -10.42 -29.43
N ASP A 251 -12.54 -11.41 -30.30
CA ASP A 251 -11.23 -11.98 -30.54
C ASP A 251 -10.46 -12.43 -29.28
N LEU A 252 -11.20 -12.79 -28.21
CA LEU A 252 -10.64 -13.28 -26.96
C LEU A 252 -9.77 -14.52 -27.18
N GLN A 253 -8.54 -14.50 -26.72
CA GLN A 253 -7.62 -15.62 -26.83
C GLN A 253 -7.63 -16.44 -25.54
N VAL A 254 -8.31 -17.58 -25.57
CA VAL A 254 -8.47 -18.40 -24.38
C VAL A 254 -8.58 -19.88 -24.76
N ALA A 255 -7.67 -20.72 -24.25
CA ALA A 255 -7.78 -22.16 -24.40
C ALA A 255 -8.67 -22.76 -23.31
N TRP A 256 -8.57 -22.26 -22.09
CA TRP A 256 -9.37 -22.67 -20.95
C TRP A 256 -9.27 -21.64 -19.82
N VAL A 257 -10.26 -21.64 -18.94
CA VAL A 257 -10.26 -20.88 -17.69
C VAL A 257 -10.58 -21.81 -16.52
N ASP A 258 -10.17 -21.41 -15.32
CA ASP A 258 -10.48 -22.15 -14.10
C ASP A 258 -11.68 -21.52 -13.38
N ALA A 259 -12.78 -22.23 -13.38
CA ALA A 259 -14.01 -21.84 -12.70
C ALA A 259 -14.16 -22.49 -11.31
N SER A 260 -13.11 -23.16 -10.80
CA SER A 260 -13.16 -23.75 -9.46
C SER A 260 -13.09 -22.66 -8.38
N PRO A 261 -13.86 -22.78 -7.28
CA PRO A 261 -13.85 -21.80 -6.19
C PRO A 261 -12.44 -21.60 -5.57
N GLU A 262 -11.66 -22.67 -5.46
CA GLU A 262 -10.30 -22.66 -4.92
C GLU A 262 -9.26 -22.18 -5.94
N GLY A 263 -9.62 -22.13 -7.24
CA GLY A 263 -8.67 -21.80 -8.31
C GLY A 263 -7.57 -22.85 -8.47
N ASN A 264 -7.91 -24.13 -8.26
CA ASN A 264 -6.99 -25.26 -8.28
C ASN A 264 -7.06 -26.10 -9.59
N GLY A 265 -7.80 -25.60 -10.58
CA GLY A 265 -7.98 -26.26 -11.89
C GLY A 265 -8.96 -27.42 -11.90
N SER A 266 -9.71 -27.67 -10.80
CA SER A 266 -10.69 -28.76 -10.73
C SER A 266 -11.95 -28.53 -11.56
N ALA A 267 -12.19 -27.29 -12.00
CA ALA A 267 -13.33 -26.93 -12.85
C ALA A 267 -12.86 -26.14 -14.07
N ARG A 268 -12.20 -26.80 -15.01
CA ARG A 268 -11.75 -26.16 -16.25
C ARG A 268 -12.91 -26.03 -17.23
N VAL A 269 -13.04 -24.85 -17.80
CA VAL A 269 -14.05 -24.51 -18.81
C VAL A 269 -13.33 -24.10 -20.09
N THR A 270 -13.83 -24.57 -21.22
CA THR A 270 -13.27 -24.29 -22.55
C THR A 270 -14.30 -23.60 -23.45
N ASP A 271 -13.84 -22.78 -24.36
CA ASP A 271 -14.55 -22.06 -25.45
C ASP A 271 -16.02 -21.67 -25.22
N GLY A 272 -16.98 -22.45 -25.65
CA GLY A 272 -18.39 -22.04 -25.76
C GLY A 272 -19.05 -21.61 -24.43
N GLU A 273 -18.56 -22.07 -23.29
CA GLU A 273 -19.10 -21.70 -21.97
C GLU A 273 -18.44 -20.43 -21.40
N ILE A 274 -17.24 -20.10 -21.82
CA ILE A 274 -16.48 -18.94 -21.29
C ILE A 274 -17.21 -17.65 -21.58
N THR A 275 -17.71 -17.50 -22.80
CA THR A 275 -18.50 -16.33 -23.20
C THR A 275 -19.73 -16.15 -22.32
N ALA A 276 -20.44 -17.22 -22.03
CA ALA A 276 -21.62 -17.18 -21.17
C ALA A 276 -21.28 -16.83 -19.72
N LEU A 277 -20.15 -17.28 -19.21
CA LEU A 277 -19.66 -16.99 -17.86
C LEU A 277 -19.23 -15.52 -17.71
N LEU A 278 -18.46 -14.99 -18.64
CA LEU A 278 -17.93 -13.63 -18.59
C LEU A 278 -18.96 -12.57 -19.01
N SER A 279 -19.94 -12.92 -19.85
CA SER A 279 -21.04 -12.02 -20.23
C SER A 279 -22.13 -11.90 -19.16
N GLY A 280 -22.05 -12.70 -18.10
CA GLY A 280 -23.05 -12.72 -17.02
C GLY A 280 -24.33 -13.47 -17.35
N SER A 281 -24.35 -14.25 -18.46
CA SER A 281 -25.51 -15.01 -18.89
C SER A 281 -25.75 -16.27 -18.04
N ARG A 282 -24.78 -16.69 -17.22
CA ARG A 282 -24.87 -17.88 -16.36
C ARG A 282 -24.12 -17.62 -15.04
N PRO A 283 -24.73 -17.77 -13.87
CA PRO A 283 -24.00 -17.68 -12.62
C PRO A 283 -22.98 -18.80 -12.53
N VAL A 284 -21.71 -18.45 -12.31
CA VAL A 284 -20.67 -19.45 -11.99
C VAL A 284 -21.00 -20.04 -10.62
N ALA A 285 -21.24 -21.34 -10.57
CA ALA A 285 -21.47 -22.04 -9.32
C ALA A 285 -20.27 -21.87 -8.39
N GLY A 286 -20.45 -21.22 -7.26
CA GLY A 286 -19.39 -21.14 -6.26
C GLY A 286 -19.27 -19.83 -5.46
N SER A 287 -20.39 -19.22 -5.07
CA SER A 287 -20.32 -18.27 -3.94
C SER A 287 -20.13 -19.08 -2.65
N ALA A 288 -18.87 -19.35 -2.30
CA ALA A 288 -18.58 -19.89 -0.97
C ALA A 288 -18.95 -18.82 0.07
N ARG A 289 -19.89 -19.16 0.95
CA ARG A 289 -20.16 -18.36 2.16
C ARG A 289 -18.83 -18.17 2.90
N GLU A 290 -18.50 -16.93 3.23
CA GLU A 290 -17.37 -16.62 4.10
C GLU A 290 -17.50 -17.48 5.36
N ARG A 291 -16.50 -18.33 5.63
CA ARG A 291 -16.41 -18.99 6.93
C ARG A 291 -16.00 -17.94 7.95
N PRO A 292 -16.56 -17.96 9.16
CA PRO A 292 -16.14 -17.04 10.21
C PRO A 292 -14.63 -17.17 10.44
N ALA A 293 -13.96 -16.04 10.64
CA ALA A 293 -12.50 -15.89 10.69
C ALA A 293 -11.81 -16.71 11.80
N GLY A 294 -12.55 -17.35 12.71
CA GLY A 294 -12.05 -18.01 13.92
C GLY A 294 -11.03 -19.15 13.74
N ASP A 295 -11.00 -19.80 12.57
CA ASP A 295 -10.10 -20.94 12.32
C ASP A 295 -8.91 -20.61 11.39
N ARG A 296 -8.78 -19.36 10.94
CA ARG A 296 -7.77 -18.99 9.96
C ARG A 296 -6.46 -18.63 10.65
N ARG A 297 -5.40 -19.37 10.36
CA ARG A 297 -4.05 -19.17 10.92
C ARG A 297 -3.13 -18.30 10.06
N TYR A 298 -3.51 -18.02 8.82
CA TYR A 298 -2.73 -17.22 7.87
C TYR A 298 -3.64 -16.31 7.04
N PHE A 299 -3.30 -15.02 7.00
CA PHE A 299 -3.93 -14.02 6.15
C PHE A 299 -2.89 -13.57 5.14
N GLY A 300 -2.99 -14.10 3.92
CA GLY A 300 -2.01 -13.88 2.86
C GLY A 300 -2.22 -12.57 2.11
N ARG A 301 -1.28 -12.26 1.24
CA ARG A 301 -1.41 -11.14 0.32
C ARG A 301 -2.72 -11.25 -0.47
N GLY A 302 -3.51 -10.19 -0.48
CA GLY A 302 -4.83 -10.13 -1.11
C GLY A 302 -6.01 -10.36 -0.18
N ASP A 303 -5.79 -10.69 1.09
CA ASP A 303 -6.83 -10.62 2.11
C ASP A 303 -6.90 -9.19 2.67
N ILE A 304 -8.04 -8.54 2.58
CA ILE A 304 -8.27 -7.25 3.24
C ILE A 304 -9.41 -7.43 4.22
N LEU A 305 -9.15 -7.08 5.49
CA LEU A 305 -10.17 -7.03 6.50
C LEU A 305 -10.40 -5.59 6.94
N ARG A 306 -11.67 -5.18 6.92
CA ARG A 306 -12.09 -3.86 7.39
C ARG A 306 -13.18 -3.99 8.45
N ASN A 307 -13.09 -3.17 9.49
CA ASN A 307 -14.10 -3.07 10.54
C ASN A 307 -14.47 -4.44 11.15
N ALA A 308 -13.52 -5.36 11.21
CA ALA A 308 -13.73 -6.72 11.70
C ALA A 308 -13.23 -6.90 13.13
N THR A 309 -13.90 -7.77 13.88
CA THR A 309 -13.36 -8.27 15.15
C THR A 309 -12.92 -9.72 14.96
N LEU A 310 -11.65 -9.99 15.28
CA LEU A 310 -11.03 -11.30 15.18
C LEU A 310 -10.62 -11.76 16.58
N GLU A 311 -11.14 -12.90 16.99
CA GLU A 311 -10.76 -13.51 18.24
C GLU A 311 -9.93 -14.77 17.97
N PHE A 312 -8.74 -14.84 18.54
CA PHE A 312 -7.86 -15.97 18.40
C PHE A 312 -7.77 -16.73 19.73
N MET A 313 -8.03 -18.02 19.64
CA MET A 313 -8.04 -18.93 20.79
C MET A 313 -6.65 -19.01 21.46
N PRO A 314 -6.59 -19.41 22.74
CA PRO A 314 -5.32 -19.60 23.42
C PRO A 314 -4.32 -20.47 22.63
N GLY A 315 -3.07 -20.06 22.55
CA GLY A 315 -2.01 -20.75 21.83
C GLY A 315 -2.04 -20.66 20.30
N ALA A 316 -3.01 -19.95 19.70
CA ALA A 316 -3.08 -19.77 18.26
C ALA A 316 -1.85 -19.03 17.73
N LYS A 317 -1.35 -19.44 16.54
CA LYS A 317 -0.27 -18.74 15.81
C LYS A 317 -0.85 -18.19 14.53
N VAL A 318 -0.81 -16.88 14.37
CA VAL A 318 -1.44 -16.18 13.25
C VAL A 318 -0.42 -15.31 12.55
N GLU A 319 -0.30 -15.46 11.25
CA GLU A 319 0.53 -14.62 10.40
C GLU A 319 -0.36 -13.76 9.50
N ILE A 320 -0.07 -12.45 9.47
CA ILE A 320 -0.81 -11.44 8.71
C ILE A 320 0.12 -10.82 7.69
N ASP A 321 0.08 -11.30 6.46
CA ASP A 321 0.75 -10.73 5.29
C ASP A 321 -0.22 -9.96 4.39
N SER A 322 -1.23 -9.37 4.99
CA SER A 322 -2.35 -8.69 4.35
C SER A 322 -2.65 -7.36 5.02
N VAL A 323 -3.67 -6.65 4.54
CA VAL A 323 -4.08 -5.36 5.11
C VAL A 323 -5.28 -5.54 6.02
N PHE A 324 -5.13 -5.09 7.26
CA PHE A 324 -6.21 -4.94 8.20
C PHE A 324 -6.42 -3.45 8.50
N GLU A 325 -7.64 -2.99 8.36
CA GLU A 325 -8.00 -1.58 8.56
C GLU A 325 -9.16 -1.47 9.53
N ASN A 326 -9.01 -0.66 10.56
CA ASN A 326 -10.00 -0.45 11.62
C ASN A 326 -10.52 -1.76 12.23
N CYS A 327 -9.63 -2.75 12.44
CA CYS A 327 -9.97 -4.06 12.99
C CYS A 327 -9.66 -4.15 14.49
N SER A 328 -10.43 -4.96 15.20
CA SER A 328 -10.14 -5.37 16.57
C SER A 328 -9.63 -6.81 16.57
N ILE A 329 -8.43 -7.04 17.12
CA ILE A 329 -7.78 -8.35 17.19
C ILE A 329 -7.65 -8.70 18.67
N VAL A 330 -8.33 -9.76 19.11
CA VAL A 330 -8.29 -10.23 20.49
C VAL A 330 -7.48 -11.51 20.57
N LEU A 331 -6.42 -11.50 21.36
CA LEU A 331 -5.50 -12.62 21.53
C LEU A 331 -5.79 -13.38 22.82
N GLY A 332 -6.11 -14.66 22.69
CA GLY A 332 -6.14 -15.57 23.83
C GLY A 332 -4.77 -15.75 24.48
N GLU A 333 -4.72 -16.32 25.67
CA GLU A 333 -3.48 -16.56 26.40
C GLU A 333 -2.50 -17.41 25.58
N GLY A 334 -1.26 -16.93 25.42
CA GLY A 334 -0.22 -17.61 24.65
C GLY A 334 -0.44 -17.60 23.13
N ALA A 335 -1.45 -16.92 22.61
CA ALA A 335 -1.58 -16.70 21.19
C ALA A 335 -0.46 -15.78 20.68
N ALA A 336 -0.08 -15.94 19.41
CA ALA A 336 0.95 -15.11 18.79
C ALA A 336 0.45 -14.59 17.44
N VAL A 337 0.60 -13.28 17.21
CA VAL A 337 0.38 -12.63 15.91
C VAL A 337 1.70 -12.16 15.35
N VAL A 338 1.96 -12.54 14.12
CA VAL A 338 3.09 -12.06 13.31
C VAL A 338 2.55 -11.20 12.19
N VAL A 339 2.86 -9.91 12.19
CA VAL A 339 2.62 -9.03 11.05
C VAL A 339 3.78 -9.24 10.10
N GLY A 340 3.57 -9.98 9.04
CA GLY A 340 4.59 -10.33 8.05
C GLY A 340 5.11 -9.12 7.27
N LYS A 341 6.12 -9.30 6.45
CA LYS A 341 6.79 -8.18 5.73
C LYS A 341 5.86 -7.35 4.85
N SER A 342 4.82 -7.98 4.30
CA SER A 342 3.79 -7.32 3.50
C SER A 342 2.55 -6.92 4.32
N GLY A 343 2.50 -7.31 5.59
CA GLY A 343 1.37 -7.03 6.47
C GLY A 343 1.30 -5.55 6.86
N VAL A 344 0.09 -5.01 6.81
CA VAL A 344 -0.22 -3.63 7.22
C VAL A 344 -1.41 -3.66 8.18
N LEU A 345 -1.21 -3.19 9.39
CA LEU A 345 -2.29 -2.93 10.33
C LEU A 345 -2.50 -1.41 10.43
N ALA A 346 -3.60 -0.93 9.87
CA ALA A 346 -3.98 0.48 9.86
C ALA A 346 -5.14 0.72 10.81
N ASP A 347 -4.97 1.61 11.77
CA ASP A 347 -5.99 1.96 12.76
C ASP A 347 -6.61 0.74 13.48
N CYS A 348 -5.83 -0.34 13.60
CA CYS A 348 -6.24 -1.57 14.27
C CYS A 348 -5.90 -1.55 15.75
N GLN A 349 -6.71 -2.25 16.55
CA GLN A 349 -6.43 -2.50 17.95
C GLN A 349 -6.12 -3.98 18.16
N ILE A 350 -5.00 -4.26 18.81
CA ILE A 350 -4.68 -5.61 19.30
C ILE A 350 -4.78 -5.63 20.82
N SER A 351 -5.57 -6.55 21.34
CA SER A 351 -5.80 -6.70 22.78
C SER A 351 -5.63 -8.15 23.22
N GLY A 352 -5.43 -8.37 24.53
CA GLY A 352 -5.30 -9.69 25.12
C GLY A 352 -3.87 -10.09 25.48
N ALA A 353 -3.70 -11.28 26.08
CA ALA A 353 -2.44 -11.75 26.68
C ALA A 353 -1.55 -12.53 25.69
N GLY A 354 -1.49 -12.11 24.45
CA GLY A 354 -0.69 -12.74 23.40
C GLY A 354 0.62 -12.04 23.09
N ASP A 355 1.37 -12.62 22.16
CA ASP A 355 2.63 -12.09 21.65
C ASP A 355 2.42 -11.43 20.30
N ILE A 356 3.09 -10.31 20.05
CA ILE A 356 3.00 -9.56 18.80
C ILE A 356 4.40 -9.43 18.20
N THR A 357 4.58 -9.85 16.95
CA THR A 357 5.81 -9.64 16.17
C THR A 357 5.50 -8.82 14.93
N VAL A 358 6.22 -7.74 14.70
CA VAL A 358 6.01 -6.85 13.56
C VAL A 358 7.22 -6.84 12.64
N HIS A 359 7.09 -7.49 11.49
CA HIS A 359 8.03 -7.43 10.36
C HIS A 359 7.58 -6.40 9.31
N GLY A 360 6.28 -6.14 9.24
CA GLY A 360 5.59 -5.22 8.34
C GLY A 360 5.31 -3.87 8.98
N GLN A 361 4.09 -3.38 8.82
CA GLN A 361 3.67 -2.06 9.29
C GLN A 361 2.50 -2.17 10.26
N PHE A 362 2.59 -1.46 11.35
CA PHE A 362 1.49 -1.24 12.27
C PHE A 362 1.47 0.24 12.67
N PHE A 363 0.37 0.92 12.38
CA PHE A 363 0.22 2.32 12.73
C PHE A 363 -1.23 2.62 13.15
N GLU A 364 -1.38 3.57 14.05
CA GLU A 364 -2.67 4.02 14.54
C GLU A 364 -2.74 5.56 14.58
N ARG A 365 -3.96 6.09 14.49
CA ARG A 365 -4.22 7.54 14.52
C ARG A 365 -4.91 8.00 15.81
N GLU A 366 -5.91 7.26 16.27
CA GLU A 366 -6.91 7.77 17.24
C GLU A 366 -7.11 6.92 18.49
N ARG A 367 -6.73 5.64 18.48
CA ARG A 367 -6.98 4.71 19.59
C ARG A 367 -5.70 4.00 20.01
N PRO A 368 -5.58 3.54 21.30
CA PRO A 368 -4.47 2.69 21.69
C PRO A 368 -4.44 1.41 20.84
N GLY A 369 -3.43 1.24 20.00
CA GLY A 369 -3.34 0.10 19.10
C GLY A 369 -2.97 -1.20 19.76
N ILE A 370 -2.33 -1.16 20.95
CA ILE A 370 -1.90 -2.36 21.67
C ILE A 370 -2.34 -2.26 23.12
N VAL A 371 -3.14 -3.24 23.56
CA VAL A 371 -3.68 -3.29 24.92
C VAL A 371 -3.48 -4.68 25.50
N GLY A 372 -2.64 -4.81 26.54
CA GLY A 372 -2.47 -6.03 27.31
C GLY A 372 -1.63 -7.13 26.65
N ALA A 373 -0.91 -6.85 25.57
CA ALA A 373 -0.01 -7.82 24.95
C ALA A 373 1.08 -8.28 25.95
N ARG A 374 1.45 -9.56 25.90
CA ARG A 374 2.50 -10.13 26.75
C ARG A 374 3.88 -9.73 26.25
N ALA A 375 4.14 -9.88 24.97
CA ALA A 375 5.41 -9.51 24.34
C ALA A 375 5.17 -8.75 23.04
N LEU A 376 6.07 -7.83 22.74
CA LEU A 376 6.12 -7.07 21.49
C LEU A 376 7.54 -7.10 20.92
N LEU A 377 7.71 -7.68 19.74
CA LEU A 377 8.94 -7.69 18.98
C LEU A 377 8.77 -6.90 17.68
N VAL A 378 9.65 -5.94 17.42
CA VAL A 378 9.72 -5.25 16.11
C VAL A 378 11.06 -5.56 15.47
N THR A 379 11.04 -6.17 14.28
CA THR A 379 12.25 -6.58 13.59
C THR A 379 12.87 -5.48 12.75
N GLY A 380 14.07 -5.68 12.24
CA GLY A 380 14.85 -4.68 11.52
C GLY A 380 14.17 -4.05 10.30
N HIS A 381 13.16 -4.69 9.73
CA HIS A 381 12.35 -4.16 8.62
C HIS A 381 10.96 -3.69 9.06
N GLY A 382 10.59 -3.94 10.32
CA GLY A 382 9.29 -3.57 10.87
C GLY A 382 9.17 -2.08 11.15
N ALA A 383 7.96 -1.55 11.02
CA ALA A 383 7.62 -0.19 11.44
C ALA A 383 6.41 -0.24 12.37
N LEU A 384 6.56 0.36 13.54
CA LEU A 384 5.51 0.52 14.55
C LEU A 384 5.35 2.00 14.88
N ASP A 385 4.15 2.53 14.65
CA ASP A 385 3.72 3.86 15.14
C ASP A 385 2.39 3.66 15.86
N ALA A 386 2.45 3.36 17.15
CA ALA A 386 1.27 3.01 17.94
C ALA A 386 1.34 3.59 19.34
N SER A 387 0.19 3.74 19.98
CA SER A 387 0.10 4.05 21.40
C SER A 387 -0.25 2.82 22.24
N VAL A 388 0.30 2.79 23.44
CA VAL A 388 0.09 1.73 24.42
C VAL A 388 -0.45 2.35 25.70
N GLN A 389 -1.48 1.76 26.30
CA GLN A 389 -1.95 2.19 27.63
C GLN A 389 -0.94 1.79 28.70
N GLN A 390 -0.57 2.73 29.57
CA GLN A 390 0.39 2.51 30.66
C GLN A 390 0.01 1.32 31.56
N ALA A 391 -1.28 1.14 31.82
CA ALA A 391 -1.80 0.04 32.64
C ALA A 391 -1.79 -1.32 31.93
N ALA A 392 -1.53 -1.37 30.64
CA ALA A 392 -1.60 -2.57 29.80
C ALA A 392 -0.35 -2.69 28.89
N MET A 393 0.78 -2.22 29.37
CA MET A 393 2.05 -2.33 28.63
C MET A 393 2.48 -3.79 28.55
N PRO A 394 3.03 -4.22 27.39
CA PRO A 394 3.68 -5.51 27.26
C PRO A 394 4.76 -5.71 28.32
N THR A 395 4.87 -6.90 28.85
CA THR A 395 5.88 -7.24 29.89
C THR A 395 7.26 -7.46 29.28
N GLN A 396 7.31 -7.74 27.97
CA GLN A 396 8.56 -7.95 27.22
C GLN A 396 8.56 -7.10 25.97
N PHE A 397 9.64 -6.35 25.75
CA PHE A 397 9.89 -5.58 24.53
C PHE A 397 11.23 -6.00 23.94
N ALA A 398 11.25 -6.22 22.62
CA ALA A 398 12.48 -6.44 21.88
C ALA A 398 12.41 -5.69 20.55
N PHE A 399 13.49 -4.99 20.21
CA PHE A 399 13.61 -4.23 18.99
C PHE A 399 14.93 -4.56 18.30
N GLU A 400 14.86 -4.97 17.04
CA GLU A 400 16.04 -5.23 16.24
C GLU A 400 16.62 -3.95 15.65
N ARG A 401 17.92 -3.94 15.42
CA ARG A 401 18.61 -2.84 14.77
C ARG A 401 18.02 -2.60 13.37
N GLY A 402 17.64 -1.37 13.08
CA GLY A 402 17.06 -0.98 11.79
C GLY A 402 15.52 -0.88 11.78
N CYS A 403 14.81 -1.35 12.81
CA CYS A 403 13.37 -1.13 12.91
C CYS A 403 13.04 0.36 13.13
N ARG A 404 11.83 0.74 12.72
CA ARG A 404 11.29 2.10 12.96
C ARG A 404 10.26 2.02 14.06
N LEU A 405 10.52 2.72 15.16
CA LEU A 405 9.63 2.70 16.31
C LEU A 405 9.21 4.10 16.73
N ARG A 406 7.90 4.29 16.84
CA ARG A 406 7.29 5.40 17.55
C ARG A 406 6.24 4.85 18.49
N LEU A 407 6.58 4.76 19.77
CA LEU A 407 5.67 4.27 20.79
C LEU A 407 5.25 5.45 21.69
N LYS A 408 3.95 5.70 21.75
CA LYS A 408 3.37 6.71 22.63
C LYS A 408 2.69 6.02 23.81
N VAL A 409 3.20 6.26 25.01
CA VAL A 409 2.56 5.74 26.23
C VAL A 409 1.46 6.70 26.67
N MET A 410 0.22 6.21 26.70
CA MET A 410 -0.94 6.98 27.18
C MET A 410 -1.23 6.63 28.63
N LYS A 411 -1.29 7.66 29.48
CA LYS A 411 -1.79 7.50 30.86
C LYS A 411 -3.29 7.22 30.82
N ALA A 412 -3.77 6.32 31.67
CA ALA A 412 -5.19 6.16 31.86
C ALA A 412 -5.76 7.52 32.31
N SER A 413 -6.75 8.03 31.56
CA SER A 413 -7.53 9.18 32.06
C SER A 413 -8.28 8.69 33.29
N ASN A 414 -7.89 9.17 34.47
CA ASN A 414 -8.69 9.00 35.67
C ASN A 414 -10.03 9.69 35.42
N GLY A 415 -11.06 8.90 35.08
CA GLY A 415 -12.41 9.34 35.10
C GLY A 415 -12.77 9.65 36.55
N GLU A 416 -12.68 10.90 36.99
CA GLU A 416 -13.31 11.33 38.19
C GLU A 416 -14.82 11.10 38.06
N PRO A 417 -15.45 10.41 39.02
CA PRO A 417 -16.91 10.34 39.04
C PRO A 417 -17.43 11.75 39.38
N ARG A 418 -18.08 12.38 38.42
CA ARG A 418 -18.84 13.61 38.68
C ARG A 418 -19.91 13.25 39.71
N THR A 419 -19.66 13.62 40.95
CA THR A 419 -20.69 13.63 41.98
C THR A 419 -21.79 14.60 41.55
N ALA A 420 -22.97 14.06 41.36
CA ALA A 420 -24.15 14.86 41.14
C ALA A 420 -24.41 15.70 42.40
N ALA A 421 -24.27 17.00 42.33
CA ALA A 421 -24.70 17.93 43.31
C ALA A 421 -26.24 17.89 43.37
N LYS A 422 -26.80 17.40 44.46
CA LYS A 422 -28.23 17.60 44.81
C LYS A 422 -28.41 19.08 45.12
N GLY A 423 -29.27 19.73 44.37
CA GLY A 423 -29.76 21.06 44.69
C GLY A 423 -30.70 21.00 45.88
N ALA A 424 -30.61 21.98 46.72
CA ALA A 424 -31.68 22.46 47.59
C ALA A 424 -32.21 23.76 46.98
#